data_a071986a44303b817b90ed168ed5c422
#
_entry.id   a071986a44303b817b90ed168ed5c422
#
_cell.length_a   1.000
_cell.length_b   1.000
_cell.length_c   1.000
_cell.angle_alpha   90.00
_cell.angle_beta   90.00
_cell.angle_gamma   90.00
#
_symmetry.space_group_name_H-M   'P 1'
#
loop_
_entity.id
_entity.type
_entity.pdbx_description
1 polymer ?
#
loop_
_entity_poly.entity_id
_entity_poly.type
_entity_poly.pdbx_seq_one_letter_code
_entity_poly.pdbx_strand_id
1 'polypeptide(L)'
;MSTLTDINAPTEATAHVDATVATPAIADEPAPQKTILSVEEIQKLLPHRYPFALVDRIIDYVPGQKAVGIKNVTFNEPHFQGHFPDRPIMPGVLIIEAMAQVGGVVLTQMGDLQGGLFMFAGIDGVRFRRPVVPGDQLIMTVELISVKRRRFGKMQGRAEVDGQLAAEGEFMFSLVD
;
A
#
# COMPACT_ATOMS: atom_id res chain seq x y z
N MET A 1 15.28 50.84 83.95
CA MET A 1 14.60 52.03 83.35
C MET A 1 14.07 51.56 82.03
N SER A 2 12.76 51.42 82.01
CA SER A 2 11.81 52.03 81.05
C SER A 2 11.96 51.49 79.61
N THR A 3 10.97 51.17 78.95
CA THR A 3 9.49 51.04 79.08
C THR A 3 9.00 50.35 77.77
N LEU A 4 8.09 49.47 77.90
CA LEU A 4 6.89 49.20 77.07
C LEU A 4 6.80 49.90 75.70
N THR A 5 6.44 49.15 74.63
CA THR A 5 5.04 49.30 74.13
C THR A 5 4.74 48.19 73.12
N ASP A 6 3.60 47.51 73.30
CA ASP A 6 2.84 46.69 72.38
C ASP A 6 2.43 47.46 71.12
N ILE A 7 2.46 46.80 69.95
CA ILE A 7 1.50 47.09 68.90
C ILE A 7 1.16 45.77 68.13
N ASN A 8 -0.14 45.51 68.22
CA ASN A 8 -0.90 44.49 67.55
C ASN A 8 -0.84 44.63 66.02
N ALA A 9 -0.65 43.56 65.30
CA ALA A 9 -0.77 43.50 63.82
C ALA A 9 -1.76 42.41 63.43
N PRO A 10 -2.66 42.66 62.45
CA PRO A 10 -3.72 41.74 62.07
C PRO A 10 -3.25 40.63 61.20
N THR A 11 -3.85 39.48 61.38
CA THR A 11 -3.74 38.22 60.60
C THR A 11 -4.21 38.44 59.18
N GLU A 12 -3.35 38.35 58.20
CA GLU A 12 -3.73 38.21 56.79
C GLU A 12 -3.90 36.73 56.44
N ALA A 13 -5.12 36.41 55.99
CA ALA A 13 -5.49 35.11 55.46
C ALA A 13 -4.90 34.92 54.05
N THR A 14 -3.93 34.03 53.92
CA THR A 14 -3.43 33.61 52.61
C THR A 14 -4.44 32.66 51.95
N ALA A 15 -5.11 33.15 50.92
CA ALA A 15 -5.94 32.34 50.04
C ALA A 15 -5.03 31.43 49.16
N HIS A 16 -5.09 30.12 49.39
CA HIS A 16 -4.54 29.12 48.48
C HIS A 16 -5.41 29.10 47.20
N VAL A 17 -4.88 29.63 46.13
CA VAL A 17 -5.41 29.40 44.77
C VAL A 17 -4.81 28.10 44.25
N ASP A 18 -5.59 27.04 44.29
CA ASP A 18 -5.28 25.76 43.64
C ASP A 18 -5.49 25.93 42.13
N ALA A 19 -4.40 26.23 41.42
CA ALA A 19 -4.39 26.29 39.97
C ALA A 19 -4.11 24.90 39.44
N THR A 20 -5.19 24.10 39.30
CA THR A 20 -5.14 22.85 38.55
C THR A 20 -4.91 23.17 37.07
N VAL A 21 -3.65 23.14 36.64
CA VAL A 21 -3.29 23.23 35.23
C VAL A 21 -3.73 21.92 34.56
N ALA A 22 -4.85 21.97 33.83
CA ALA A 22 -5.27 20.87 32.96
C ALA A 22 -4.21 20.68 31.87
N THR A 23 -3.49 19.57 31.93
CA THR A 23 -2.63 19.15 30.86
C THR A 23 -3.50 18.90 29.61
N PRO A 24 -3.24 19.56 28.47
CA PRO A 24 -3.97 19.26 27.23
C PRO A 24 -3.76 17.80 26.86
N ALA A 25 -4.85 17.06 26.65
CA ALA A 25 -4.81 15.71 26.12
C ALA A 25 -4.06 15.74 24.77
N ILE A 26 -2.91 15.06 24.72
CA ILE A 26 -2.18 14.82 23.47
C ILE A 26 -3.15 14.02 22.60
N ALA A 27 -3.59 14.62 21.48
CA ALA A 27 -4.39 13.92 20.49
C ALA A 27 -3.59 12.68 20.06
N ASP A 28 -4.23 11.52 20.14
CA ASP A 28 -3.67 10.25 19.75
C ASP A 28 -3.24 10.34 18.26
N GLU A 29 -1.96 10.48 17.99
CA GLU A 29 -1.47 10.43 16.61
C GLU A 29 -1.83 9.05 16.06
N PRO A 30 -2.46 8.96 14.87
CA PRO A 30 -2.79 7.67 14.29
C PRO A 30 -1.52 6.84 14.16
N ALA A 31 -1.55 5.60 14.66
CA ALA A 31 -0.43 4.68 14.59
C ALA A 31 0.10 4.62 13.14
N PRO A 32 1.43 4.60 12.92
CA PRO A 32 2.01 4.60 11.58
C PRO A 32 1.44 3.43 10.79
N GLN A 33 0.83 3.75 9.63
CA GLN A 33 0.24 2.72 8.77
C GLN A 33 1.34 1.81 8.25
N LYS A 34 1.10 0.48 8.32
CA LYS A 34 2.01 -0.51 7.78
C LYS A 34 2.08 -0.38 6.26
N THR A 35 3.26 -0.09 5.73
CA THR A 35 3.49 0.12 4.28
C THR A 35 4.08 -1.11 3.58
N ILE A 36 4.43 -2.16 4.33
CA ILE A 36 5.02 -3.40 3.82
C ILE A 36 4.09 -4.56 4.14
N LEU A 37 3.76 -5.40 3.11
CA LEU A 37 2.95 -6.60 3.29
C LEU A 37 3.73 -7.84 2.86
N SER A 38 3.69 -8.87 3.70
CA SER A 38 4.21 -10.20 3.38
C SER A 38 3.27 -10.94 2.43
N VAL A 39 3.72 -12.08 1.89
CA VAL A 39 2.90 -12.93 1.01
C VAL A 39 1.61 -13.42 1.71
N GLU A 40 1.69 -13.75 3.00
CA GLU A 40 0.53 -14.20 3.79
C GLU A 40 -0.52 -13.08 3.97
N GLU A 41 -0.06 -11.84 4.07
CA GLU A 41 -0.94 -10.67 4.15
C GLU A 41 -1.57 -10.36 2.81
N ILE A 42 -0.80 -10.45 1.72
CA ILE A 42 -1.30 -10.30 0.34
C ILE A 42 -2.37 -11.35 0.05
N GLN A 43 -2.17 -12.61 0.46
CA GLN A 43 -3.14 -13.69 0.28
C GLN A 43 -4.46 -13.50 1.05
N LYS A 44 -4.48 -12.66 2.09
CA LYS A 44 -5.73 -12.27 2.77
C LYS A 44 -6.51 -11.21 2.01
N LEU A 45 -5.83 -10.43 1.18
CA LEU A 45 -6.40 -9.34 0.38
C LEU A 45 -6.81 -9.81 -1.01
N LEU A 46 -6.02 -10.69 -1.63
CA LEU A 46 -6.23 -11.16 -2.99
C LEU A 46 -6.67 -12.63 -3.02
N PRO A 47 -7.63 -12.99 -3.89
CA PRO A 47 -8.11 -14.37 -4.03
C PRO A 47 -7.11 -15.29 -4.76
N HIS A 48 -6.13 -14.73 -5.46
CA HIS A 48 -5.18 -15.47 -6.29
C HIS A 48 -4.34 -16.46 -5.47
N ARG A 49 -4.14 -17.66 -6.03
CA ARG A 49 -3.30 -18.74 -5.48
C ARG A 49 -2.42 -19.33 -6.57
N TYR A 50 -1.53 -20.23 -6.20
CA TYR A 50 -0.70 -20.96 -7.16
C TYR A 50 -1.57 -21.59 -8.27
N PRO A 51 -1.15 -21.50 -9.55
CA PRO A 51 0.09 -20.88 -10.04
C PRO A 51 -0.05 -19.38 -10.37
N PHE A 52 -1.13 -18.72 -9.97
CA PHE A 52 -1.52 -17.38 -10.41
C PHE A 52 -1.33 -16.30 -9.32
N ALA A 53 -0.69 -16.59 -8.20
CA ALA A 53 -0.26 -15.59 -7.22
C ALA A 53 1.09 -15.03 -7.67
N LEU A 54 1.08 -13.81 -8.24
CA LEU A 54 2.23 -13.23 -8.92
C LEU A 54 2.93 -12.11 -8.14
N VAL A 55 2.53 -11.86 -6.89
CA VAL A 55 3.14 -10.83 -6.05
C VAL A 55 3.75 -11.45 -4.81
N ASP A 56 5.07 -11.31 -4.64
CA ASP A 56 5.81 -11.91 -3.53
C ASP A 56 5.83 -11.01 -2.29
N ARG A 57 5.77 -9.68 -2.48
CA ARG A 57 5.79 -8.69 -1.40
C ARG A 57 5.26 -7.35 -1.88
N ILE A 58 4.62 -6.60 -1.00
CA ILE A 58 4.44 -5.15 -1.14
C ILE A 58 5.54 -4.49 -0.32
N ILE A 59 6.30 -3.58 -0.93
CA ILE A 59 7.44 -2.89 -0.31
C ILE A 59 7.19 -1.43 -0.01
N ASP A 60 6.15 -0.86 -0.61
CA ASP A 60 5.64 0.47 -0.30
C ASP A 60 4.15 0.53 -0.60
N TYR A 61 3.38 1.20 0.24
CA TYR A 61 1.94 1.29 0.10
C TYR A 61 1.42 2.60 0.68
N VAL A 62 0.66 3.31 -0.13
CA VAL A 62 -0.12 4.49 0.29
C VAL A 62 -1.59 4.19 0.06
N PRO A 63 -2.41 4.10 1.14
CA PRO A 63 -3.82 3.73 1.07
C PRO A 63 -4.59 4.55 0.03
N GLY A 64 -5.34 3.86 -0.84
CA GLY A 64 -6.17 4.49 -1.86
C GLY A 64 -5.42 5.29 -2.93
N GLN A 65 -4.09 5.18 -2.99
CA GLN A 65 -3.26 5.93 -3.94
C GLN A 65 -2.35 5.03 -4.77
N LYS A 66 -1.42 4.32 -4.13
CA LYS A 66 -0.42 3.50 -4.84
C LYS A 66 0.04 2.31 -4.01
N ALA A 67 0.59 1.33 -4.72
CA ALA A 67 1.41 0.28 -4.13
C ALA A 67 2.63 0.00 -5.00
N VAL A 68 3.71 -0.45 -4.34
CA VAL A 68 4.90 -0.98 -5.01
C VAL A 68 5.07 -2.43 -4.59
N GLY A 69 4.96 -3.32 -5.56
CA GLY A 69 5.09 -4.76 -5.36
C GLY A 69 6.34 -5.35 -5.97
N ILE A 70 6.77 -6.49 -5.45
CA ILE A 70 7.86 -7.29 -5.99
C ILE A 70 7.31 -8.60 -6.53
N LYS A 71 7.80 -9.00 -7.72
CA LYS A 71 7.74 -10.36 -8.21
C LYS A 71 9.15 -10.86 -8.50
N ASN A 72 9.56 -11.94 -7.86
CA ASN A 72 10.78 -12.66 -8.22
C ASN A 72 10.48 -13.63 -9.36
N VAL A 73 11.21 -13.53 -10.44
CA VAL A 73 11.04 -14.39 -11.62
C VAL A 73 11.94 -15.60 -11.48
N THR A 74 11.35 -16.78 -11.26
CA THR A 74 12.13 -18.01 -11.09
C THR A 74 11.86 -19.02 -12.20
N PHE A 75 12.90 -19.74 -12.63
CA PHE A 75 12.79 -20.77 -13.66
C PHE A 75 11.81 -21.90 -13.30
N ASN A 76 11.53 -22.09 -12.01
CA ASN A 76 10.58 -23.10 -11.53
C ASN A 76 9.11 -22.73 -11.71
N GLU A 77 8.80 -21.64 -12.40
CA GLU A 77 7.41 -21.26 -12.68
C GLU A 77 6.86 -22.02 -13.91
N PRO A 78 5.60 -22.50 -13.87
CA PRO A 78 5.07 -23.44 -14.88
C PRO A 78 5.02 -22.86 -16.29
N HIS A 79 4.90 -21.54 -16.45
CA HIS A 79 4.83 -20.94 -17.79
C HIS A 79 6.16 -21.05 -18.58
N PHE A 80 7.30 -21.23 -17.91
CA PHE A 80 8.59 -21.40 -18.60
C PHE A 80 8.74 -22.77 -19.28
N GLN A 81 7.88 -23.75 -18.96
CA GLN A 81 7.85 -25.02 -19.69
C GLN A 81 7.41 -24.83 -21.15
N GLY A 82 6.67 -23.79 -21.46
CA GLY A 82 6.14 -23.52 -22.80
C GLY A 82 6.57 -22.16 -23.39
N HIS A 83 6.99 -21.20 -22.58
CA HIS A 83 7.25 -19.82 -23.05
C HIS A 83 8.69 -19.34 -22.77
N PHE A 84 9.73 -19.81 -23.42
CA PHE A 84 9.84 -20.87 -24.43
C PHE A 84 10.87 -21.89 -23.96
N PRO A 85 10.81 -23.18 -24.39
CA PRO A 85 11.69 -24.22 -23.86
C PRO A 85 13.20 -23.90 -23.96
N ASP A 86 13.64 -23.37 -25.09
CA ASP A 86 15.05 -23.05 -25.34
C ASP A 86 15.42 -21.60 -24.97
N ARG A 87 14.41 -20.74 -24.66
CA ARG A 87 14.62 -19.35 -24.32
C ARG A 87 13.52 -18.87 -23.34
N PRO A 88 13.68 -19.12 -22.05
CA PRO A 88 12.66 -18.78 -21.08
C PRO A 88 12.50 -17.27 -20.97
N ILE A 89 11.30 -16.78 -21.28
CA ILE A 89 10.90 -15.38 -21.20
C ILE A 89 9.58 -15.33 -20.45
N MET A 90 9.44 -14.46 -19.45
CA MET A 90 8.16 -14.28 -18.78
C MET A 90 7.13 -13.72 -19.77
N PRO A 91 5.95 -14.35 -19.90
CA PRO A 91 4.90 -13.84 -20.77
C PRO A 91 4.53 -12.41 -20.38
N GLY A 92 4.53 -11.47 -21.36
CA GLY A 92 4.22 -10.08 -21.11
C GLY A 92 2.84 -9.87 -20.47
N VAL A 93 1.86 -10.69 -20.85
CA VAL A 93 0.51 -10.67 -20.25
C VAL A 93 0.52 -11.03 -18.77
N LEU A 94 1.47 -11.84 -18.29
CA LEU A 94 1.63 -12.13 -16.86
C LEU A 94 2.32 -10.99 -16.11
N ILE A 95 3.10 -10.16 -16.78
CA ILE A 95 3.62 -8.91 -16.18
C ILE A 95 2.45 -7.95 -15.94
N ILE A 96 1.55 -7.83 -16.91
CA ILE A 96 0.32 -7.01 -16.76
C ILE A 96 -0.55 -7.53 -15.60
N GLU A 97 -0.75 -8.84 -15.54
CA GLU A 97 -1.49 -9.47 -14.44
C GLU A 97 -0.83 -9.23 -13.07
N ALA A 98 0.49 -9.36 -12.99
CA ALA A 98 1.22 -9.10 -11.74
C ALA A 98 1.03 -7.63 -11.27
N MET A 99 1.10 -6.66 -12.20
CA MET A 99 0.79 -5.26 -11.90
C MET A 99 -0.67 -5.08 -11.47
N ALA A 100 -1.61 -5.79 -12.11
CA ALA A 100 -3.02 -5.75 -11.72
C ALA A 100 -3.24 -6.26 -10.29
N GLN A 101 -2.54 -7.31 -9.88
CA GLN A 101 -2.59 -7.83 -8.51
C GLN A 101 -2.04 -6.82 -7.51
N VAL A 102 -0.93 -6.11 -7.82
CA VAL A 102 -0.45 -5.00 -7.01
C VAL A 102 -1.51 -3.90 -6.87
N GLY A 103 -2.19 -3.56 -7.97
CA GLY A 103 -3.32 -2.62 -7.96
C GLY A 103 -4.51 -3.12 -7.15
N GLY A 104 -4.78 -4.41 -7.18
CA GLY A 104 -5.80 -5.07 -6.36
C GLY A 104 -5.58 -4.85 -4.87
N VAL A 105 -4.33 -4.85 -4.40
CA VAL A 105 -3.99 -4.53 -3.01
C VAL A 105 -4.45 -3.13 -2.64
N VAL A 106 -4.31 -2.14 -3.54
CA VAL A 106 -4.78 -0.77 -3.30
C VAL A 106 -6.29 -0.72 -3.17
N LEU A 107 -7.02 -1.40 -4.08
CA LEU A 107 -8.48 -1.35 -4.14
C LEU A 107 -9.15 -2.11 -2.98
N THR A 108 -8.65 -3.29 -2.62
CA THR A 108 -9.25 -4.13 -1.57
C THR A 108 -9.18 -3.51 -0.17
N GLN A 109 -8.32 -2.55 0.04
CA GLN A 109 -8.19 -1.83 1.31
C GLN A 109 -8.99 -0.52 1.36
N MET A 110 -9.67 -0.16 0.28
CA MET A 110 -10.60 0.98 0.27
C MET A 110 -11.95 0.52 0.83
N GLY A 111 -12.37 1.08 1.95
CA GLY A 111 -13.56 0.64 2.70
C GLY A 111 -14.84 0.51 1.88
N ASP A 112 -15.02 1.35 0.86
CA ASP A 112 -16.17 1.33 -0.04
C ASP A 112 -16.13 0.18 -1.09
N LEU A 113 -15.01 -0.53 -1.20
CA LEU A 113 -14.73 -1.54 -2.22
C LEU A 113 -14.38 -2.92 -1.61
N GLN A 114 -14.51 -3.07 -0.29
CA GLN A 114 -14.18 -4.31 0.40
C GLN A 114 -15.18 -5.43 0.06
N GLY A 115 -14.64 -6.63 -0.13
CA GLY A 115 -15.41 -7.88 -0.19
C GLY A 115 -15.85 -8.32 -1.59
N GLY A 116 -15.62 -7.52 -2.63
CA GLY A 116 -15.94 -7.92 -4.01
C GLY A 116 -14.73 -8.41 -4.80
N LEU A 117 -14.97 -9.10 -5.89
CA LEU A 117 -13.97 -9.53 -6.85
C LEU A 117 -13.73 -8.44 -7.91
N PHE A 118 -12.46 -8.05 -8.10
CA PHE A 118 -12.08 -7.13 -9.17
C PHE A 118 -11.72 -7.92 -10.42
N MET A 119 -12.33 -7.56 -11.53
CA MET A 119 -12.00 -8.12 -12.84
C MET A 119 -11.52 -7.03 -13.78
N PHE A 120 -10.64 -7.40 -14.72
CA PHE A 120 -10.29 -6.49 -15.80
C PHE A 120 -11.53 -6.09 -16.60
N ALA A 121 -11.71 -4.77 -16.78
CA ALA A 121 -12.70 -4.19 -17.69
C ALA A 121 -12.06 -3.67 -18.98
N GLY A 122 -10.75 -3.39 -18.92
CA GLY A 122 -9.99 -2.95 -20.08
C GLY A 122 -8.51 -2.76 -19.73
N ILE A 123 -7.68 -2.77 -20.78
CA ILE A 123 -6.23 -2.55 -20.69
C ILE A 123 -5.86 -1.65 -21.87
N ASP A 124 -5.27 -0.48 -21.58
CA ASP A 124 -4.91 0.51 -22.57
C ASP A 124 -3.43 0.85 -22.53
N GLY A 125 -2.90 1.32 -23.67
CA GLY A 125 -1.57 1.91 -23.76
C GLY A 125 -0.42 0.99 -23.36
N VAL A 126 -0.63 -0.32 -23.35
CA VAL A 126 0.39 -1.30 -22.95
C VAL A 126 1.60 -1.25 -23.87
N ARG A 127 2.78 -1.23 -23.30
CA ARG A 127 4.07 -1.33 -23.98
C ARG A 127 4.98 -2.27 -23.22
N PHE A 128 5.65 -3.17 -23.94
CA PHE A 128 6.74 -4.01 -23.47
C PHE A 128 8.06 -3.47 -24.02
N ARG A 129 8.99 -3.14 -23.16
CA ARG A 129 10.23 -2.43 -23.51
C ARG A 129 11.45 -3.35 -23.52
N ARG A 130 11.43 -4.40 -22.72
CA ARG A 130 12.47 -5.42 -22.67
C ARG A 130 11.88 -6.77 -22.24
N PRO A 131 12.51 -7.90 -22.64
CA PRO A 131 12.17 -9.21 -22.09
C PRO A 131 12.51 -9.25 -20.59
N VAL A 132 11.71 -10.01 -19.84
CA VAL A 132 11.93 -10.38 -18.44
C VAL A 132 12.22 -11.87 -18.41
N VAL A 133 13.27 -12.28 -17.72
CA VAL A 133 13.79 -13.64 -17.75
C VAL A 133 13.98 -14.19 -16.33
N PRO A 134 14.11 -15.52 -16.15
CA PRO A 134 14.45 -16.11 -14.86
C PRO A 134 15.72 -15.50 -14.25
N GLY A 135 15.64 -15.13 -12.97
CA GLY A 135 16.67 -14.39 -12.24
C GLY A 135 16.38 -12.89 -12.10
N ASP A 136 15.50 -12.33 -12.93
CA ASP A 136 15.06 -10.94 -12.76
C ASP A 136 14.16 -10.78 -11.54
N GLN A 137 14.18 -9.57 -10.95
CA GLN A 137 13.19 -9.12 -9.99
C GLN A 137 12.41 -7.95 -10.58
N LEU A 138 11.10 -8.12 -10.74
CA LEU A 138 10.21 -7.05 -11.15
C LEU A 138 9.84 -6.19 -9.95
N ILE A 139 10.08 -4.89 -10.06
CA ILE A 139 9.54 -3.86 -9.17
C ILE A 139 8.37 -3.21 -9.89
N MET A 140 7.18 -3.36 -9.33
CA MET A 140 5.93 -2.95 -9.97
C MET A 140 5.29 -1.82 -9.17
N THR A 141 5.27 -0.62 -9.74
CA THR A 141 4.57 0.54 -9.18
C THR A 141 3.21 0.66 -9.84
N VAL A 142 2.15 0.70 -9.05
CA VAL A 142 0.78 0.88 -9.54
C VAL A 142 0.11 2.01 -8.78
N GLU A 143 -0.40 2.99 -9.51
CA GLU A 143 -1.02 4.21 -8.99
C GLU A 143 -2.50 4.26 -9.38
N LEU A 144 -3.35 4.58 -8.42
CA LEU A 144 -4.78 4.77 -8.66
C LEU A 144 -5.02 6.14 -9.30
N ILE A 145 -5.57 6.15 -10.52
CA ILE A 145 -5.94 7.38 -11.22
C ILE A 145 -7.33 7.86 -10.80
N SER A 146 -8.29 6.95 -10.74
CA SER A 146 -9.66 7.28 -10.38
C SER A 146 -10.49 6.08 -9.98
N VAL A 147 -11.51 6.32 -9.15
CA VAL A 147 -12.61 5.39 -8.90
C VAL A 147 -13.92 6.04 -9.30
N LYS A 148 -14.72 5.37 -10.10
CA LYS A 148 -16.04 5.85 -10.55
C LYS A 148 -17.13 4.93 -10.06
N ARG A 149 -18.25 5.53 -9.56
CA ARG A 149 -19.45 4.83 -9.10
C ARG A 149 -19.16 3.74 -8.06
N ARG A 150 -18.08 3.84 -7.27
CA ARG A 150 -17.63 2.81 -6.32
C ARG A 150 -17.51 1.40 -6.92
N ARG A 151 -17.30 1.30 -8.22
CA ARG A 151 -17.29 0.03 -8.95
C ARG A 151 -16.19 -0.07 -9.98
N PHE A 152 -15.77 1.04 -10.58
CA PHE A 152 -14.79 1.05 -11.66
C PHE A 152 -13.53 1.79 -11.21
N GLY A 153 -12.41 1.09 -11.15
CA GLY A 153 -11.09 1.66 -10.90
C GLY A 153 -10.29 1.82 -12.19
N LYS A 154 -9.56 2.91 -12.33
CA LYS A 154 -8.55 3.11 -13.37
C LYS A 154 -7.21 3.32 -12.71
N MET A 155 -6.19 2.61 -13.16
CA MET A 155 -4.83 2.63 -12.61
C MET A 155 -3.79 2.75 -13.71
N GLN A 156 -2.64 3.35 -13.38
CA GLN A 156 -1.42 3.32 -14.17
C GLN A 156 -0.46 2.32 -13.54
N GLY A 157 0.08 1.40 -14.34
CA GLY A 157 1.09 0.45 -13.91
C GLY A 157 2.41 0.61 -14.64
N ARG A 158 3.51 0.37 -13.92
CA ARG A 158 4.88 0.40 -14.42
C ARG A 158 5.66 -0.71 -13.75
N ALA A 159 6.35 -1.54 -14.54
CA ALA A 159 7.21 -2.63 -14.08
C ALA A 159 8.64 -2.42 -14.56
N GLU A 160 9.59 -2.54 -13.65
CA GLU A 160 11.01 -2.29 -13.90
C GLU A 160 11.85 -3.48 -13.42
N VAL A 161 12.98 -3.70 -14.08
CA VAL A 161 14.05 -4.60 -13.65
C VAL A 161 15.34 -3.80 -13.62
N ASP A 162 16.05 -3.80 -12.49
CA ASP A 162 17.29 -3.03 -12.27
C ASP A 162 17.13 -1.54 -12.63
N GLY A 163 15.97 -0.94 -12.32
CA GLY A 163 15.63 0.44 -12.63
C GLY A 163 15.33 0.72 -14.11
N GLN A 164 15.32 -0.30 -14.98
CA GLN A 164 14.98 -0.16 -16.39
C GLN A 164 13.52 -0.58 -16.64
N LEU A 165 12.77 0.26 -17.35
CA LEU A 165 11.39 -0.02 -17.70
C LEU A 165 11.25 -1.30 -18.52
N ALA A 166 10.54 -2.29 -18.00
CA ALA A 166 10.22 -3.55 -18.68
C ALA A 166 8.83 -3.52 -19.33
N ALA A 167 7.81 -3.03 -18.59
CA ALA A 167 6.46 -2.89 -19.11
C ALA A 167 5.74 -1.71 -18.43
N GLU A 168 4.74 -1.17 -19.14
CA GLU A 168 3.84 -0.14 -18.63
C GLU A 168 2.46 -0.26 -19.27
N GLY A 169 1.42 0.29 -18.63
CA GLY A 169 0.07 0.32 -19.18
C GLY A 169 -0.95 0.89 -18.20
N GLU A 170 -2.14 1.20 -18.71
CA GLU A 170 -3.30 1.59 -17.93
C GLU A 170 -4.24 0.40 -17.77
N PHE A 171 -4.78 0.21 -16.58
CA PHE A 171 -5.69 -0.89 -16.25
C PHE A 171 -7.02 -0.35 -15.77
N MET A 172 -8.10 -0.89 -16.29
CA MET A 172 -9.44 -0.63 -15.82
C MET A 172 -10.00 -1.88 -15.16
N PHE A 173 -10.54 -1.71 -13.97
CA PHE A 173 -11.15 -2.78 -13.20
C PHE A 173 -12.63 -2.50 -12.97
N SER A 174 -13.40 -3.56 -12.92
CA SER A 174 -14.79 -3.56 -12.46
C SER A 174 -14.92 -4.46 -11.24
N LEU A 175 -15.54 -3.94 -10.18
CA LEU A 175 -15.99 -4.74 -9.06
C LEU A 175 -17.19 -5.56 -9.51
N VAL A 176 -17.14 -6.86 -9.29
CA VAL A 176 -18.25 -7.80 -9.50
C VAL A 176 -18.65 -8.40 -8.14
N ASP A 177 -19.96 -8.52 -7.95
CA ASP A 177 -20.58 -9.08 -6.75
C ASP A 177 -20.46 -10.60 -6.71
#